data_8b2d259235f8a1a85100f10a968c77ca
#
_entry.id   8b2d259235f8a1a85100f10a968c77ca
#
_cell.length_a   1.000
_cell.length_b   1.000
_cell.length_c   1.000
_cell.angle_alpha   90.00
_cell.angle_beta   90.00
_cell.angle_gamma   90.00
#
_symmetry.space_group_name_H-M   'P 1'
#
loop_
_entity.id
_entity.type
_entity.pdbx_description
1 polymer ?
#
loop_
_entity_poly.entity_id
_entity_poly.type
_entity_poly.pdbx_seq_one_letter_code
_entity_poly.pdbx_strand_id
1 'polypeptide(L)'
;MQNCKILVSVLFLIVIFPFNSFGQDDDKSDDLNLEKKPIEQSPGVNLVKIQSSPLGATVQLNGLYSIVGRTPFLVPYPLEGRYKIKATKEGYESETSHVNFFGNSESSIFIKLKPRTRIKAAMRSLIFPGWGQLYSGDKVRGAILGAASIGLIAWTLFAHNDYNTSQNAYDRTVENLDPNADDFESFQNRQTKLAAAQDDYDFRKTMLLVTASFWAYNIIDSLIFFSSHGGRIEIKANPLPSANNVINNKIELSLKIGL
;
A
#
# COMPACT_ATOMS: atom_id res chain seq x y z
N MET A 1 -1.13 -33.09 -15.74
CA MET A 1 -1.97 -31.89 -15.79
C MET A 1 -3.03 -31.83 -14.66
N GLN A 2 -3.59 -32.95 -14.19
CA GLN A 2 -4.55 -32.98 -13.09
C GLN A 2 -4.01 -32.41 -11.74
N ASN A 3 -2.73 -32.62 -11.44
CA ASN A 3 -2.10 -32.13 -10.20
C ASN A 3 -1.91 -30.61 -10.16
N CYS A 4 -1.86 -29.94 -11.32
CA CYS A 4 -1.72 -28.48 -11.42
C CYS A 4 -3.05 -27.76 -11.13
N LYS A 5 -4.19 -28.37 -11.53
CA LYS A 5 -5.55 -27.83 -11.23
C LYS A 5 -5.86 -27.84 -9.73
N ILE A 6 -5.33 -28.80 -8.98
CA ILE A 6 -5.48 -28.89 -7.51
C ILE A 6 -4.65 -27.80 -6.80
N LEU A 7 -3.45 -27.50 -7.32
CA LEU A 7 -2.56 -26.49 -6.72
C LEU A 7 -3.17 -25.07 -6.80
N VAL A 8 -3.88 -24.77 -7.88
CA VAL A 8 -4.57 -23.46 -8.06
C VAL A 8 -5.72 -23.30 -7.05
N SER A 9 -6.49 -24.36 -6.78
CA SER A 9 -7.56 -24.34 -5.76
C SER A 9 -7.01 -24.13 -4.35
N VAL A 10 -5.85 -24.71 -4.03
CA VAL A 10 -5.21 -24.57 -2.71
C VAL A 10 -4.62 -23.15 -2.54
N LEU A 11 -4.04 -22.57 -3.60
CA LEU A 11 -3.49 -21.22 -3.55
C LEU A 11 -4.60 -20.17 -3.34
N PHE A 12 -5.79 -20.38 -3.91
CA PHE A 12 -6.94 -19.50 -3.74
C PHE A 12 -7.48 -19.51 -2.30
N LEU A 13 -7.43 -20.65 -1.61
CA LEU A 13 -7.86 -20.79 -0.23
C LEU A 13 -6.93 -20.08 0.78
N ILE A 14 -5.63 -20.00 0.48
CA ILE A 14 -4.63 -19.37 1.35
C ILE A 14 -4.74 -17.83 1.31
N VAL A 15 -5.19 -17.26 0.18
CA VAL A 15 -5.29 -15.80 0.01
C VAL A 15 -6.53 -15.20 0.70
N ILE A 16 -7.56 -16.02 0.98
CA ILE A 16 -8.83 -15.57 1.60
C ILE A 16 -8.72 -15.40 3.13
N PHE A 17 -7.72 -16.01 3.78
CA PHE A 17 -7.52 -15.80 5.20
C PHE A 17 -6.96 -14.41 5.49
N PRO A 18 -7.62 -13.58 6.31
CA PRO A 18 -7.06 -12.32 6.75
C PRO A 18 -5.84 -12.63 7.62
N PHE A 19 -4.66 -12.43 7.06
CA PHE A 19 -3.42 -12.44 7.81
C PHE A 19 -3.44 -11.19 8.72
N ASN A 20 -3.88 -11.39 9.98
CA ASN A 20 -3.66 -10.40 11.02
C ASN A 20 -2.14 -10.31 11.24
N SER A 21 -1.50 -9.33 10.58
CA SER A 21 -0.10 -9.07 10.83
C SER A 21 0.04 -8.47 12.24
N PHE A 22 0.48 -9.31 13.16
CA PHE A 22 1.05 -8.90 14.43
C PHE A 22 2.40 -8.22 14.10
N GLY A 23 2.36 -6.93 13.86
CA GLY A 23 3.55 -6.08 13.83
C GLY A 23 3.84 -5.64 15.25
N GLN A 24 4.69 -6.38 15.95
CA GLN A 24 5.24 -6.01 17.22
C GLN A 24 6.49 -5.17 16.93
N ASP A 25 6.32 -3.86 16.82
CA ASP A 25 7.43 -2.93 16.87
C ASP A 25 7.67 -2.59 18.35
N ASP A 26 8.69 -3.21 18.93
CA ASP A 26 9.26 -2.83 20.21
C ASP A 26 9.97 -1.49 20.03
N ASP A 27 9.23 -0.39 20.13
CA ASP A 27 9.79 0.95 20.25
C ASP A 27 10.07 1.21 21.74
N LYS A 28 11.29 0.84 22.15
CA LYS A 28 11.89 1.34 23.40
C LYS A 28 12.13 2.85 23.24
N SER A 29 11.17 3.63 23.61
CA SER A 29 11.36 5.05 23.88
C SER A 29 12.14 5.18 25.20
N ASP A 30 13.45 5.33 25.11
CA ASP A 30 14.26 5.89 26.19
C ASP A 30 13.77 7.31 26.44
N ASP A 31 13.05 7.49 27.53
CA ASP A 31 12.68 8.79 28.08
C ASP A 31 13.93 9.55 28.53
N LEU A 32 14.61 10.16 27.56
CA LEU A 32 15.58 11.22 27.86
C LEU A 32 14.78 12.47 28.23
N ASN A 33 14.68 12.65 29.52
CA ASN A 33 14.16 13.86 30.17
C ASN A 33 15.10 15.04 29.84
N LEU A 34 14.96 15.58 28.61
CA LEU A 34 15.63 16.80 28.21
C LEU A 34 14.87 17.98 28.83
N GLU A 35 15.41 18.45 29.96
CA GLU A 35 15.08 19.70 30.59
C GLU A 35 14.99 20.81 29.52
N LYS A 36 13.79 21.30 29.25
CA LYS A 36 13.54 22.39 28.30
C LYS A 36 14.12 23.68 28.91
N LYS A 37 15.42 23.90 28.70
CA LYS A 37 16.00 25.22 28.89
C LYS A 37 15.33 26.19 27.91
N PRO A 38 14.76 27.32 28.36
CA PRO A 38 14.24 28.33 27.46
C PRO A 38 15.39 28.82 26.58
N ILE A 39 15.24 28.71 25.26
CA ILE A 39 16.18 29.29 24.31
C ILE A 39 16.01 30.80 24.44
N GLU A 40 16.97 31.46 25.09
CA GLU A 40 17.09 32.92 25.08
C GLU A 40 17.20 33.34 23.60
N GLN A 41 16.20 34.12 23.17
CA GLN A 41 16.19 34.70 21.82
C GLN A 41 17.32 35.73 21.77
N SER A 42 18.43 35.35 21.10
CA SER A 42 19.46 36.30 20.74
C SER A 42 18.84 37.32 19.78
N PRO A 43 18.96 38.62 20.06
CA PRO A 43 18.39 39.67 19.19
C PRO A 43 19.13 39.68 17.87
N GLY A 44 18.42 39.41 16.74
CA GLY A 44 18.90 39.64 15.41
C GLY A 44 19.09 38.42 14.49
N VAL A 45 18.78 37.22 14.95
CA VAL A 45 18.81 36.03 14.05
C VAL A 45 17.42 35.80 13.47
N ASN A 46 17.26 36.06 12.18
CA ASN A 46 16.02 35.76 11.44
C ASN A 46 15.84 34.26 11.33
N LEU A 47 15.02 33.68 12.19
CA LEU A 47 14.76 32.23 12.26
C LEU A 47 13.63 31.83 11.34
N VAL A 48 13.78 30.70 10.63
CA VAL A 48 12.75 30.14 9.79
C VAL A 48 11.81 29.27 10.64
N LYS A 49 10.52 29.66 10.71
CA LYS A 49 9.48 28.89 11.40
C LYS A 49 8.81 27.93 10.44
N ILE A 50 8.80 26.63 10.78
CA ILE A 50 8.17 25.59 9.98
C ILE A 50 6.94 25.06 10.70
N GLN A 51 5.81 25.14 10.03
CA GLN A 51 4.51 24.71 10.54
C GLN A 51 3.82 23.78 9.55
N SER A 52 2.92 22.93 10.02
CA SER A 52 2.11 22.07 9.15
C SER A 52 0.68 21.92 9.65
N SER A 53 -0.20 21.61 8.74
CA SER A 53 -1.54 21.11 9.03
C SER A 53 -1.68 19.70 8.44
N PRO A 54 -1.90 18.68 9.29
CA PRO A 54 -1.96 18.70 10.75
C PRO A 54 -0.59 18.89 11.41
N LEU A 55 -0.60 19.32 12.68
CA LEU A 55 0.62 19.46 13.49
C LEU A 55 1.32 18.12 13.70
N GLY A 56 2.62 18.16 14.02
CA GLY A 56 3.41 16.96 14.32
C GLY A 56 3.84 16.19 13.07
N ALA A 57 3.93 16.82 11.90
CA ALA A 57 4.55 16.25 10.73
C ALA A 57 6.08 16.26 10.86
N THR A 58 6.73 15.21 10.41
CA THR A 58 8.20 15.16 10.25
C THR A 58 8.55 15.87 8.97
N VAL A 59 9.35 16.93 9.08
CA VAL A 59 9.81 17.72 7.93
C VAL A 59 11.31 17.56 7.79
N GLN A 60 11.74 17.23 6.60
CA GLN A 60 13.13 17.11 6.19
C GLN A 60 13.43 18.21 5.18
N LEU A 61 14.40 19.05 5.49
CA LEU A 61 14.96 20.05 4.60
C LEU A 61 16.31 19.57 4.10
N ASN A 62 16.48 19.48 2.80
CA ASN A 62 17.73 19.10 2.16
C ASN A 62 18.20 20.25 1.25
N GLY A 63 19.34 20.83 1.54
CA GLY A 63 19.98 21.91 0.81
C GLY A 63 21.45 21.99 1.18
N LEU A 64 21.93 23.19 1.47
CA LEU A 64 23.30 23.38 1.99
C LEU A 64 23.49 22.60 3.30
N TYR A 65 22.45 22.55 4.15
CA TYR A 65 22.39 21.73 5.35
C TYR A 65 21.21 20.77 5.27
N SER A 66 21.33 19.60 5.90
CA SER A 66 20.24 18.67 6.07
C SER A 66 19.66 18.79 7.49
N ILE A 67 18.39 19.15 7.57
CA ILE A 67 17.69 19.42 8.83
C ILE A 67 16.46 18.54 8.86
N VAL A 68 16.23 17.88 9.99
CA VAL A 68 15.02 17.11 10.25
C VAL A 68 14.38 17.64 11.53
N GLY A 69 13.10 17.94 11.48
CA GLY A 69 12.36 18.42 12.64
C GLY A 69 10.90 17.99 12.60
N ARG A 70 10.22 18.11 13.75
CA ARG A 70 8.79 17.83 13.88
C ARG A 70 8.02 19.12 14.09
N THR A 71 7.05 19.38 13.25
CA THR A 71 6.29 20.65 13.27
C THR A 71 5.39 20.79 14.51
N PRO A 72 5.27 22.02 15.09
CA PRO A 72 5.99 23.23 14.69
C PRO A 72 7.41 23.28 15.27
N PHE A 73 8.39 23.74 14.48
CA PHE A 73 9.76 23.96 14.96
C PHE A 73 10.40 25.19 14.32
N LEU A 74 11.42 25.73 14.99
CA LEU A 74 12.26 26.82 14.52
C LEU A 74 13.59 26.24 14.06
N VAL A 75 14.08 26.70 12.92
CA VAL A 75 15.43 26.35 12.46
C VAL A 75 16.41 27.28 13.21
N PRO A 76 17.43 26.73 13.90
CA PRO A 76 18.26 27.50 14.82
C PRO A 76 19.32 28.40 14.15
N TYR A 77 19.33 28.48 12.81
CA TYR A 77 20.28 29.27 12.03
C TYR A 77 19.64 29.77 10.72
N PRO A 78 20.18 30.87 10.12
CA PRO A 78 19.67 31.39 8.87
C PRO A 78 19.89 30.38 7.75
N LEU A 79 18.87 30.21 6.89
CA LEU A 79 18.93 29.39 5.71
C LEU A 79 19.16 30.24 4.46
N GLU A 80 20.08 29.80 3.60
CA GLU A 80 20.37 30.45 2.32
C GLU A 80 20.37 29.42 1.20
N GLY A 81 19.89 29.85 0.02
CA GLY A 81 19.86 29.03 -1.18
C GLY A 81 18.63 28.16 -1.29
N ARG A 82 18.73 27.17 -2.19
CA ARG A 82 17.61 26.29 -2.56
C ARG A 82 17.54 25.05 -1.68
N TYR A 83 16.42 24.85 -1.04
CA TYR A 83 16.13 23.67 -0.23
C TYR A 83 14.98 22.87 -0.80
N LYS A 84 15.14 21.53 -0.78
CA LYS A 84 14.06 20.57 -1.00
C LYS A 84 13.45 20.24 0.35
N ILE A 85 12.18 20.54 0.51
CA ILE A 85 11.42 20.26 1.73
C ILE A 85 10.54 19.04 1.48
N LYS A 86 10.66 18.02 2.33
CA LYS A 86 9.80 16.83 2.33
C LYS A 86 9.11 16.73 3.67
N ALA A 87 7.78 16.85 3.66
CA ALA A 87 6.95 16.66 4.85
C ALA A 87 6.24 15.31 4.81
N THR A 88 6.29 14.57 5.91
CA THR A 88 5.67 13.26 6.05
C THR A 88 4.91 13.17 7.37
N LYS A 89 3.74 12.54 7.34
CA LYS A 89 2.97 12.20 8.51
C LYS A 89 2.17 10.93 8.24
N GLU A 90 2.06 10.08 9.25
CA GLU A 90 1.27 8.86 9.17
C GLU A 90 -0.20 9.17 8.85
N GLY A 91 -0.81 8.40 7.97
CA GLY A 91 -2.18 8.66 7.48
C GLY A 91 -2.31 9.77 6.44
N TYR A 92 -1.22 10.45 6.08
CA TYR A 92 -1.21 11.55 5.11
C TYR A 92 -0.29 11.24 3.92
N GLU A 93 -0.56 11.89 2.80
CA GLU A 93 0.33 11.87 1.65
C GLU A 93 1.57 12.70 1.95
N SER A 94 2.75 12.24 1.51
CA SER A 94 3.96 13.03 1.64
C SER A 94 3.92 14.21 0.68
N GLU A 95 4.25 15.40 1.16
CA GLU A 95 4.36 16.61 0.35
C GLU A 95 5.84 16.93 0.14
N THR A 96 6.20 17.27 -1.10
CA THR A 96 7.57 17.66 -1.45
C THR A 96 7.51 18.99 -2.21
N SER A 97 8.26 19.98 -1.71
CA SER A 97 8.33 21.32 -2.30
C SER A 97 9.78 21.80 -2.37
N HIS A 98 10.04 22.81 -3.18
CA HIS A 98 11.33 23.49 -3.24
C HIS A 98 11.12 24.96 -2.84
N VAL A 99 11.98 25.45 -1.94
CA VAL A 99 11.93 26.82 -1.44
C VAL A 99 13.32 27.42 -1.53
N ASN A 100 13.39 28.68 -1.93
CA ASN A 100 14.63 29.46 -1.88
C ASN A 100 14.60 30.36 -0.64
N PHE A 101 15.64 30.29 0.15
CA PHE A 101 15.86 31.16 1.31
C PHE A 101 16.90 32.22 0.99
N PHE A 102 16.70 33.44 1.51
CA PHE A 102 17.54 34.61 1.24
C PHE A 102 18.26 35.14 2.49
N GLY A 103 18.53 34.27 3.46
CA GLY A 103 19.40 34.54 4.62
C GLY A 103 18.89 35.54 5.65
N ASN A 104 18.36 36.67 5.21
CA ASN A 104 18.01 37.78 6.09
C ASN A 104 16.53 38.08 6.30
N SER A 105 15.64 37.17 5.88
CA SER A 105 14.19 37.36 6.02
C SER A 105 13.61 36.40 7.06
N GLU A 106 12.82 36.93 8.00
CA GLU A 106 11.91 36.11 8.78
C GLU A 106 10.97 35.38 7.82
N SER A 107 11.12 34.07 7.71
CA SER A 107 10.32 33.25 6.83
C SER A 107 9.51 32.26 7.65
N SER A 108 8.21 32.21 7.41
CA SER A 108 7.37 31.15 7.93
C SER A 108 6.88 30.26 6.81
N ILE A 109 7.10 28.96 6.93
CA ILE A 109 6.65 27.98 5.95
C ILE A 109 5.48 27.21 6.57
N PHE A 110 4.35 27.21 5.86
CA PHE A 110 3.18 26.44 6.22
C PHE A 110 2.94 25.33 5.20
N ILE A 111 2.95 24.07 5.68
CA ILE A 111 2.80 22.88 4.83
C ILE A 111 1.46 22.23 5.13
N LYS A 112 0.58 22.14 4.13
CA LYS A 112 -0.70 21.46 4.23
C LYS A 112 -0.60 20.06 3.67
N LEU A 113 -0.68 19.04 4.53
CA LEU A 113 -0.69 17.63 4.11
C LEU A 113 -2.12 17.17 3.79
N LYS A 114 -2.25 16.38 2.74
CA LYS A 114 -3.52 15.79 2.31
C LYS A 114 -3.71 14.43 2.98
N PRO A 115 -4.88 14.13 3.59
CA PRO A 115 -5.12 12.81 4.14
C PRO A 115 -5.17 11.76 3.04
N ARG A 116 -4.68 10.56 3.33
CA ARG A 116 -4.90 9.41 2.48
C ARG A 116 -6.36 9.00 2.53
N THR A 117 -6.94 8.59 1.41
CA THR A 117 -8.35 8.24 1.32
C THR A 117 -8.56 6.84 0.76
N ARG A 118 -9.63 6.17 1.21
CA ARG A 118 -10.03 4.82 0.75
C ARG A 118 -10.24 4.78 -0.77
N ILE A 119 -10.89 5.82 -1.32
CA ILE A 119 -11.16 5.90 -2.75
C ILE A 119 -9.87 5.95 -3.56
N LYS A 120 -8.88 6.74 -3.13
CA LYS A 120 -7.58 6.78 -3.80
C LYS A 120 -6.82 5.45 -3.70
N ALA A 121 -6.97 4.72 -2.60
CA ALA A 121 -6.41 3.38 -2.45
C ALA A 121 -7.06 2.42 -3.45
N ALA A 122 -8.39 2.38 -3.52
CA ALA A 122 -9.14 1.53 -4.43
C ALA A 122 -8.83 1.85 -5.90
N MET A 123 -8.75 3.14 -6.28
CA MET A 123 -8.36 3.54 -7.64
C MET A 123 -6.95 3.07 -8.02
N ARG A 124 -6.01 3.04 -7.08
CA ARG A 124 -4.68 2.47 -7.31
C ARG A 124 -4.72 0.96 -7.46
N SER A 125 -5.53 0.26 -6.65
CA SER A 125 -5.73 -1.19 -6.78
C SER A 125 -6.46 -1.57 -8.06
N LEU A 126 -7.24 -0.66 -8.65
CA LEU A 126 -7.86 -0.86 -9.97
C LEU A 126 -6.81 -0.92 -11.08
N ILE A 127 -5.74 -0.12 -10.99
CA ILE A 127 -4.65 -0.11 -11.97
C ILE A 127 -3.73 -1.33 -11.76
N PHE A 128 -3.31 -1.56 -10.51
CA PHE A 128 -2.44 -2.69 -10.17
C PHE A 128 -2.81 -3.23 -8.79
N PRO A 129 -3.17 -4.54 -8.70
CA PRO A 129 -3.50 -5.16 -7.42
C PRO A 129 -2.33 -5.08 -6.42
N GLY A 130 -2.65 -4.74 -5.17
CA GLY A 130 -1.64 -4.50 -4.13
C GLY A 130 -1.19 -3.03 -4.00
N TRP A 131 -1.40 -2.19 -5.02
CA TRP A 131 -0.96 -0.79 -4.97
C TRP A 131 -1.76 0.06 -3.96
N GLY A 132 -3.04 -0.25 -3.78
CA GLY A 132 -3.87 0.41 -2.75
C GLY A 132 -3.38 0.14 -1.34
N GLN A 133 -2.95 -1.08 -1.04
CA GLN A 133 -2.39 -1.47 0.25
C GLN A 133 -1.04 -0.79 0.50
N LEU A 134 -0.17 -0.69 -0.52
CA LEU A 134 1.07 0.09 -0.43
C LEU A 134 0.78 1.57 -0.13
N TYR A 135 -0.25 2.12 -0.76
CA TYR A 135 -0.66 3.51 -0.52
C TYR A 135 -1.27 3.70 0.87
N SER A 136 -2.03 2.74 1.40
CA SER A 136 -2.57 2.82 2.78
C SER A 136 -1.47 2.74 3.84
N GLY A 137 -0.28 2.23 3.50
CA GLY A 137 0.87 2.09 4.40
C GLY A 137 1.17 0.64 4.77
N ASP A 138 0.32 -0.30 4.39
CA ASP A 138 0.53 -1.74 4.61
C ASP A 138 1.44 -2.31 3.51
N LYS A 139 2.74 -2.11 3.70
CA LYS A 139 3.76 -2.46 2.71
C LYS A 139 3.86 -3.97 2.48
N VAL A 140 3.77 -4.75 3.56
CA VAL A 140 3.93 -6.21 3.48
C VAL A 140 2.76 -6.83 2.73
N ARG A 141 1.54 -6.46 3.11
CA ARG A 141 0.33 -6.94 2.44
C ARG A 141 0.29 -6.52 0.97
N GLY A 142 0.63 -5.26 0.69
CA GLY A 142 0.70 -4.76 -0.68
C GLY A 142 1.74 -5.48 -1.55
N ALA A 143 2.91 -5.81 -0.99
CA ALA A 143 3.95 -6.56 -1.69
C ALA A 143 3.51 -8.01 -1.98
N ILE A 144 2.89 -8.69 -1.02
CA ILE A 144 2.39 -10.07 -1.20
C ILE A 144 1.30 -10.11 -2.26
N LEU A 145 0.29 -9.22 -2.18
CA LEU A 145 -0.80 -9.14 -3.15
C LEU A 145 -0.30 -8.76 -4.54
N GLY A 146 0.67 -7.85 -4.63
CA GLY A 146 1.32 -7.47 -5.89
C GLY A 146 2.08 -8.65 -6.53
N ALA A 147 2.88 -9.37 -5.76
CA ALA A 147 3.60 -10.55 -6.23
C ALA A 147 2.65 -11.66 -6.70
N ALA A 148 1.58 -11.94 -5.93
CA ALA A 148 0.55 -12.90 -6.30
C ALA A 148 -0.15 -12.50 -7.62
N SER A 149 -0.42 -11.20 -7.82
CA SER A 149 -1.00 -10.68 -9.06
C SER A 149 -0.12 -10.92 -10.27
N ILE A 150 1.18 -10.67 -10.15
CA ILE A 150 2.15 -10.93 -11.22
C ILE A 150 2.16 -12.42 -11.57
N GLY A 151 2.17 -13.29 -10.57
CA GLY A 151 2.12 -14.73 -10.76
C GLY A 151 0.85 -15.18 -11.48
N LEU A 152 -0.32 -14.68 -11.08
CA LEU A 152 -1.60 -15.00 -11.72
C LEU A 152 -1.67 -14.49 -13.17
N ILE A 153 -1.19 -13.28 -13.43
CA ILE A 153 -1.13 -12.72 -14.79
C ILE A 153 -0.23 -13.61 -15.67
N ALA A 154 0.98 -13.92 -15.20
CA ALA A 154 1.92 -14.77 -15.94
C ALA A 154 1.27 -16.14 -16.24
N TRP A 155 0.63 -16.77 -15.25
CA TRP A 155 -0.03 -18.05 -15.43
C TRP A 155 -1.20 -17.98 -16.43
N THR A 156 -1.99 -16.90 -16.38
CA THR A 156 -3.06 -16.66 -17.36
C THR A 156 -2.52 -16.51 -18.77
N LEU A 157 -1.36 -15.85 -18.93
CA LEU A 157 -0.69 -15.74 -20.22
C LEU A 157 -0.19 -17.09 -20.73
N PHE A 158 0.37 -17.94 -19.86
CA PHE A 158 0.74 -19.32 -20.21
C PHE A 158 -0.48 -20.12 -20.66
N ALA A 159 -1.56 -20.11 -19.89
CA ALA A 159 -2.79 -20.80 -20.25
C ALA A 159 -3.37 -20.31 -21.59
N HIS A 160 -3.24 -19.01 -21.89
CA HIS A 160 -3.65 -18.47 -23.19
C HIS A 160 -2.76 -18.96 -24.33
N ASN A 161 -1.45 -19.04 -24.13
CA ASN A 161 -0.50 -19.55 -25.12
C ASN A 161 -0.70 -21.05 -25.38
N ASP A 162 -0.92 -21.83 -24.32
CA ASP A 162 -1.19 -23.28 -24.44
C ASP A 162 -2.46 -23.53 -25.25
N TYR A 163 -3.54 -22.77 -24.93
CA TYR A 163 -4.77 -22.83 -25.73
C TYR A 163 -4.52 -22.51 -27.22
N ASN A 164 -3.79 -21.42 -27.53
CA ASN A 164 -3.52 -21.07 -28.92
C ASN A 164 -2.71 -22.16 -29.65
N THR A 165 -1.78 -22.80 -28.93
CA THR A 165 -0.96 -23.88 -29.49
C THR A 165 -1.82 -25.10 -29.81
N SER A 166 -2.68 -25.53 -28.89
CA SER A 166 -3.57 -26.68 -29.08
C SER A 166 -4.65 -26.40 -30.12
N GLN A 167 -5.19 -25.19 -30.15
CA GLN A 167 -6.15 -24.78 -31.17
C GLN A 167 -5.53 -24.80 -32.57
N ASN A 168 -4.33 -24.22 -32.73
CA ASN A 168 -3.60 -24.24 -34.02
C ASN A 168 -3.25 -25.67 -34.44
N ALA A 169 -2.94 -26.56 -33.50
CA ALA A 169 -2.66 -27.97 -33.82
C ALA A 169 -3.92 -28.69 -34.29
N TYR A 170 -5.09 -28.40 -33.70
CA TYR A 170 -6.37 -28.91 -34.19
C TYR A 170 -6.71 -28.35 -35.57
N ASP A 171 -6.63 -27.05 -35.77
CA ASP A 171 -6.96 -26.38 -37.04
C ASP A 171 -6.13 -26.92 -38.20
N ARG A 172 -4.82 -27.14 -38.03
CA ARG A 172 -3.94 -27.79 -39.01
C ARG A 172 -4.37 -29.21 -39.34
N THR A 173 -4.89 -29.95 -38.37
CA THR A 173 -5.38 -31.31 -38.58
C THR A 173 -6.66 -31.31 -39.41
N VAL A 174 -7.48 -30.26 -39.29
CA VAL A 174 -8.70 -30.09 -40.10
C VAL A 174 -8.36 -29.60 -41.51
N GLU A 175 -7.43 -28.63 -41.64
CA GLU A 175 -7.04 -28.04 -42.92
C GLU A 175 -6.33 -29.07 -43.85
N ASN A 176 -5.53 -29.96 -43.26
CA ASN A 176 -4.77 -30.98 -44.00
C ASN A 176 -5.55 -32.30 -44.19
N LEU A 177 -6.87 -32.28 -44.08
CA LEU A 177 -7.70 -33.43 -44.34
C LEU A 177 -7.62 -33.84 -45.81
N ASP A 178 -7.11 -35.05 -46.07
CA ASP A 178 -7.29 -35.70 -47.37
C ASP A 178 -8.74 -36.20 -47.46
N PRO A 179 -9.55 -35.71 -48.42
CA PRO A 179 -10.93 -36.15 -48.57
C PRO A 179 -11.07 -37.65 -48.88
N ASN A 180 -9.98 -38.30 -49.30
CA ASN A 180 -9.94 -39.71 -49.63
C ASN A 180 -9.35 -40.60 -48.54
N ALA A 181 -8.81 -40.00 -47.45
CA ALA A 181 -8.24 -40.71 -46.31
C ALA A 181 -9.30 -40.81 -45.18
N ASP A 182 -10.31 -41.63 -45.41
CA ASP A 182 -11.34 -41.92 -44.40
C ASP A 182 -10.86 -43.08 -43.49
N ASP A 183 -9.64 -42.91 -42.92
CA ASP A 183 -9.08 -43.89 -42.02
C ASP A 183 -9.39 -43.56 -40.54
N PHE A 184 -9.54 -44.62 -39.76
CA PHE A 184 -9.85 -44.54 -38.36
C PHE A 184 -8.78 -43.78 -37.56
N GLU A 185 -7.54 -43.82 -38.00
CA GLU A 185 -6.41 -43.14 -37.34
C GLU A 185 -6.50 -41.63 -37.49
N SER A 186 -6.84 -41.08 -38.63
CA SER A 186 -7.09 -39.65 -38.86
C SER A 186 -8.23 -39.14 -38.03
N PHE A 187 -9.31 -39.91 -37.89
CA PHE A 187 -10.43 -39.59 -37.02
C PHE A 187 -10.00 -39.53 -35.55
N GLN A 188 -9.30 -40.52 -35.04
CA GLN A 188 -8.77 -40.56 -33.67
C GLN A 188 -7.84 -39.39 -33.37
N ASN A 189 -6.94 -39.06 -34.27
CA ASN A 189 -6.02 -37.93 -34.13
C ASN A 189 -6.77 -36.62 -34.01
N ARG A 190 -7.81 -36.36 -34.84
CA ARG A 190 -8.65 -35.17 -34.73
C ARG A 190 -9.37 -35.10 -33.39
N GLN A 191 -9.98 -36.20 -32.90
CA GLN A 191 -10.64 -36.25 -31.63
C GLN A 191 -9.69 -35.95 -30.48
N THR A 192 -8.47 -36.47 -30.51
CA THR A 192 -7.44 -36.22 -29.51
C THR A 192 -7.01 -34.74 -29.47
N LYS A 193 -6.81 -34.14 -30.64
CA LYS A 193 -6.44 -32.72 -30.77
C LYS A 193 -7.58 -31.79 -30.33
N LEU A 194 -8.82 -32.13 -30.69
CA LEU A 194 -10.00 -31.40 -30.25
C LEU A 194 -10.16 -31.45 -28.71
N ALA A 195 -10.02 -32.63 -28.13
CA ALA A 195 -10.08 -32.80 -26.68
C ALA A 195 -9.00 -31.97 -25.95
N ALA A 196 -7.77 -31.96 -26.48
CA ALA A 196 -6.69 -31.15 -25.94
C ALA A 196 -7.00 -29.64 -26.01
N ALA A 197 -7.51 -29.17 -27.18
CA ALA A 197 -7.89 -27.76 -27.34
C ALA A 197 -9.06 -27.36 -26.41
N GLN A 198 -10.03 -28.24 -26.19
CA GLN A 198 -11.14 -28.03 -25.22
C GLN A 198 -10.63 -27.95 -23.78
N ASP A 199 -9.75 -28.87 -23.37
CA ASP A 199 -9.14 -28.85 -22.03
C ASP A 199 -8.36 -27.57 -21.77
N ASP A 200 -7.57 -27.11 -22.73
CA ASP A 200 -6.79 -25.88 -22.62
C ASP A 200 -7.70 -24.63 -22.67
N TYR A 201 -8.79 -24.66 -23.42
CA TYR A 201 -9.84 -23.63 -23.40
C TYR A 201 -10.46 -23.48 -22.00
N ASP A 202 -10.88 -24.60 -21.39
CA ASP A 202 -11.50 -24.60 -20.06
C ASP A 202 -10.50 -24.16 -18.99
N PHE A 203 -9.24 -24.56 -19.13
CA PHE A 203 -8.18 -24.10 -18.24
C PHE A 203 -7.94 -22.61 -18.37
N ARG A 204 -7.82 -22.07 -19.58
CA ARG A 204 -7.70 -20.63 -19.85
C ARG A 204 -8.86 -19.84 -19.27
N LYS A 205 -10.10 -20.29 -19.50
CA LYS A 205 -11.33 -19.69 -18.97
C LYS A 205 -11.29 -19.64 -17.43
N THR A 206 -10.89 -20.73 -16.81
CA THR A 206 -10.74 -20.80 -15.35
C THR A 206 -9.69 -19.82 -14.85
N MET A 207 -8.54 -19.72 -15.48
CA MET A 207 -7.47 -18.78 -15.10
C MET A 207 -7.89 -17.33 -15.26
N LEU A 208 -8.63 -16.99 -16.32
CA LEU A 208 -9.20 -15.64 -16.50
C LEU A 208 -10.17 -15.29 -15.36
N LEU A 209 -11.07 -16.22 -14.99
CA LEU A 209 -12.02 -15.99 -13.89
C LEU A 209 -11.30 -15.85 -12.54
N VAL A 210 -10.30 -16.69 -12.26
CA VAL A 210 -9.51 -16.61 -11.03
C VAL A 210 -8.77 -15.27 -10.95
N THR A 211 -8.13 -14.85 -12.03
CA THR A 211 -7.40 -13.58 -12.07
C THR A 211 -8.35 -12.39 -11.90
N ALA A 212 -9.49 -12.38 -12.58
CA ALA A 212 -10.50 -11.32 -12.45
C ALA A 212 -11.09 -11.26 -11.03
N SER A 213 -11.38 -12.42 -10.43
CA SER A 213 -11.91 -12.51 -9.06
C SER A 213 -10.88 -12.02 -8.03
N PHE A 214 -9.60 -12.38 -8.23
CA PHE A 214 -8.52 -11.89 -7.38
C PHE A 214 -8.35 -10.37 -7.50
N TRP A 215 -8.49 -9.82 -8.70
CA TRP A 215 -8.45 -8.36 -8.92
C TRP A 215 -9.59 -7.65 -8.21
N ALA A 216 -10.82 -8.14 -8.38
CA ALA A 216 -12.00 -7.62 -7.68
C ALA A 216 -11.83 -7.68 -6.15
N TYR A 217 -11.31 -8.79 -5.62
CA TYR A 217 -10.97 -8.91 -4.21
C TYR A 217 -10.01 -7.81 -3.75
N ASN A 218 -8.93 -7.52 -4.51
CA ASN A 218 -7.97 -6.48 -4.15
C ASN A 218 -8.58 -5.07 -4.09
N ILE A 219 -9.54 -4.77 -4.97
CA ILE A 219 -10.26 -3.49 -4.96
C ILE A 219 -11.12 -3.40 -3.70
N ILE A 220 -11.90 -4.44 -3.40
CA ILE A 220 -12.76 -4.51 -2.22
C ILE A 220 -11.93 -4.44 -0.94
N ASP A 221 -10.84 -5.18 -0.89
CA ASP A 221 -9.88 -5.18 0.22
C ASP A 221 -9.33 -3.79 0.50
N SER A 222 -8.95 -3.04 -0.54
CA SER A 222 -8.48 -1.65 -0.42
C SER A 222 -9.53 -0.69 0.12
N LEU A 223 -10.83 -0.97 -0.10
CA LEU A 223 -11.93 -0.16 0.42
C LEU A 223 -12.25 -0.48 1.88
N ILE A 224 -12.28 -1.77 2.23
CA ILE A 224 -12.71 -2.24 3.56
C ILE A 224 -11.58 -2.10 4.57
N PHE A 225 -10.39 -2.60 4.24
CA PHE A 225 -9.25 -2.67 5.14
C PHE A 225 -8.30 -1.47 5.01
N PHE A 226 -8.79 -0.36 4.46
CA PHE A 226 -8.04 0.87 4.46
C PHE A 226 -7.77 1.31 5.90
N SER A 227 -6.53 1.09 6.37
CA SER A 227 -6.09 1.58 7.65
C SER A 227 -5.85 3.10 7.54
N SER A 228 -6.88 3.90 7.80
CA SER A 228 -6.64 5.29 8.16
C SER A 228 -6.03 5.25 9.57
N HIS A 229 -4.71 5.39 9.69
CA HIS A 229 -4.02 5.46 10.97
C HIS A 229 -4.38 6.74 11.74
N GLY A 230 -5.68 7.07 11.77
CA GLY A 230 -6.29 8.10 12.60
C GLY A 230 -6.98 7.54 13.83
N GLY A 231 -7.04 6.23 13.98
CA GLY A 231 -7.62 5.53 15.14
C GLY A 231 -6.56 5.13 16.17
N ARG A 232 -5.64 6.04 16.53
CA ARG A 232 -4.83 5.84 17.72
C ARG A 232 -5.77 5.93 18.93
N ILE A 233 -5.88 4.86 19.70
CA ILE A 233 -6.53 4.87 21.00
C ILE A 233 -5.65 5.76 21.88
N GLU A 234 -5.96 7.05 21.98
CA GLU A 234 -5.37 7.90 23.00
C GLU A 234 -5.98 7.52 24.34
N ILE A 235 -5.30 6.68 25.08
CA ILE A 235 -5.59 6.53 26.51
C ILE A 235 -5.07 7.78 27.19
N LYS A 236 -5.91 8.78 27.38
CA LYS A 236 -5.62 9.91 28.24
C LYS A 236 -5.74 9.42 29.67
N ALA A 237 -4.63 9.04 30.30
CA ALA A 237 -4.56 8.95 31.72
C ALA A 237 -4.62 10.38 32.25
N ASN A 238 -5.74 10.75 32.83
CA ASN A 238 -5.80 12.01 33.63
C ASN A 238 -4.82 11.87 34.78
N PRO A 239 -3.91 12.86 34.97
CA PRO A 239 -3.02 12.83 36.12
C PRO A 239 -3.89 12.76 37.41
N LEU A 240 -3.50 11.84 38.28
CA LEU A 240 -4.16 11.68 39.59
C LEU A 240 -4.24 13.06 40.30
N PRO A 241 -5.40 13.49 40.78
CA PRO A 241 -5.48 14.67 41.60
C PRO A 241 -4.64 14.46 42.85
N SER A 242 -3.85 15.46 43.16
CA SER A 242 -3.05 15.55 44.37
C SER A 242 -3.86 15.11 45.61
N ALA A 243 -3.19 14.45 46.54
CA ALA A 243 -3.68 13.59 47.63
C ALA A 243 -4.67 14.19 48.66
N ASN A 244 -5.49 15.19 48.34
CA ASN A 244 -6.42 15.78 49.30
C ASN A 244 -7.92 15.67 48.98
N ASN A 245 -8.34 14.93 47.96
CA ASN A 245 -9.75 14.63 47.72
C ASN A 245 -9.93 13.19 47.23
N VAL A 246 -10.06 12.27 48.16
CA VAL A 246 -10.60 10.95 47.98
C VAL A 246 -12.11 11.10 47.83
N ILE A 247 -12.68 10.79 46.66
CA ILE A 247 -13.97 10.12 46.42
C ILE A 247 -14.32 10.32 44.92
N ASN A 248 -14.52 9.18 44.25
CA ASN A 248 -15.01 9.00 42.88
C ASN A 248 -13.99 9.06 41.73
N ASN A 249 -13.14 8.05 41.62
CA ASN A 249 -12.44 7.73 40.39
C ASN A 249 -13.39 7.05 39.38
N LYS A 250 -13.99 7.81 38.50
CA LYS A 250 -14.56 7.28 37.26
C LYS A 250 -13.47 7.31 36.17
N ILE A 251 -13.01 6.15 35.76
CA ILE A 251 -12.19 6.01 34.54
C ILE A 251 -13.15 6.10 33.35
N GLU A 252 -13.22 7.24 32.70
CA GLU A 252 -13.94 7.36 31.41
C GLU A 252 -13.04 6.90 30.29
N LEU A 253 -13.32 5.69 29.78
CA LEU A 253 -12.76 5.19 28.51
C LEU A 253 -13.60 5.74 27.36
N SER A 254 -13.16 6.80 26.71
CA SER A 254 -13.81 7.28 25.47
C SER A 254 -13.16 6.64 24.25
N LEU A 255 -13.89 5.72 23.60
CA LEU A 255 -13.51 5.11 22.34
C LEU A 255 -13.95 6.06 21.21
N LYS A 256 -13.03 6.81 20.59
CA LYS A 256 -13.32 7.57 19.37
C LYS A 256 -13.00 6.69 18.16
N ILE A 257 -14.03 6.05 17.60
CA ILE A 257 -13.94 5.38 16.31
C ILE A 257 -14.12 6.45 15.24
N GLY A 258 -13.05 6.82 14.55
CA GLY A 258 -13.14 7.67 13.35
C GLY A 258 -13.66 6.84 12.19
N LEU A 259 -14.89 7.11 11.72
CA LEU A 259 -15.45 6.63 10.46
C LEU A 259 -14.88 7.41 9.28
#